data_1f00d6987e87becf336534adee87b579
#
_entry.id   1f00d6987e87becf336534adee87b579
#
_cell.length_a   1.000
_cell.length_b   1.000
_cell.length_c   1.000
_cell.angle_alpha   90.00
_cell.angle_beta   90.00
_cell.angle_gamma   90.00
#
_symmetry.space_group_name_H-M   'P 1'
#
loop_
_entity.id
_entity.type
_entity.pdbx_description
1 polymer ?
#
loop_
_entity_poly.entity_id
_entity_poly.type
_entity_poly.pdbx_seq_one_letter_code
_entity_poly.pdbx_strand_id
1 'polypeptide(L)'
;MIHTAKQLKDKVKNMSGGNSEVAQALIRTYFMERFLERVSVSEYRNNFILKGGMLVASIVGVDMRATMDIDTTVKALPLNEKDARAIIERIGEIQLEDGVNFKITSVKEIMEEFDYPGIRMMIEANLERMRQPFKIDISTDDAITPGAVEYKYKLMFEDRSISVLSYNLETLLAEKMQTILARGLANTRMRDFYDVYEIMNSKADQILSLIHISEPTRPISI
;
A
#
# COMPACT_ATOMS: atom_id res chain seq x y z
N MET A 1 16.17 3.66 -14.10
CA MET A 1 16.25 3.51 -12.62
C MET A 1 16.97 4.71 -12.04
N ILE A 2 16.65 5.14 -10.82
CA ILE A 2 17.33 6.23 -10.10
C ILE A 2 18.43 5.58 -9.25
N HIS A 3 19.66 6.12 -9.33
CA HIS A 3 20.83 5.58 -8.61
C HIS A 3 21.43 6.58 -7.60
N THR A 4 21.06 7.86 -7.67
CA THR A 4 21.60 8.89 -6.81
C THR A 4 20.53 9.79 -6.20
N ALA A 5 20.80 10.33 -5.02
CA ALA A 5 19.92 11.29 -4.35
C ALA A 5 19.67 12.55 -5.18
N LYS A 6 20.65 12.96 -6.00
CA LYS A 6 20.51 14.10 -6.92
C LYS A 6 19.46 13.81 -7.99
N GLN A 7 19.55 12.65 -8.67
CA GLN A 7 18.57 12.24 -9.68
C GLN A 7 17.15 12.18 -9.11
N LEU A 8 16.99 11.64 -7.88
CA LEU A 8 15.70 11.62 -7.21
C LEU A 8 15.17 13.02 -6.95
N LYS A 9 16.00 13.92 -6.40
CA LYS A 9 15.61 15.31 -6.12
C LYS A 9 15.20 16.06 -7.39
N ASP A 10 15.92 15.88 -8.49
CA ASP A 10 15.63 16.55 -9.76
C ASP A 10 14.26 16.08 -10.32
N LYS A 11 13.96 14.77 -10.29
CA LYS A 11 12.64 14.25 -10.69
C LYS A 11 11.52 14.75 -9.80
N VAL A 12 11.72 14.70 -8.47
CA VAL A 12 10.76 15.19 -7.48
C VAL A 12 10.49 16.68 -7.66
N LYS A 13 11.52 17.50 -7.88
CA LYS A 13 11.37 18.94 -8.12
C LYS A 13 10.50 19.22 -9.34
N ASN A 14 10.72 18.49 -10.43
CA ASN A 14 9.93 18.66 -11.66
C ASN A 14 8.46 18.30 -11.44
N MET A 15 8.18 17.23 -10.68
CA MET A 15 6.83 16.75 -10.44
C MET A 15 6.08 17.54 -9.35
N SER A 16 6.79 18.02 -8.33
CA SER A 16 6.17 18.77 -7.22
C SER A 16 5.84 20.22 -7.54
N GLY A 17 6.30 20.75 -8.66
CA GLY A 17 6.09 22.16 -9.03
C GLY A 17 6.59 23.15 -7.97
N GLY A 18 7.56 22.77 -7.13
CA GLY A 18 8.09 23.58 -6.03
C GLY A 18 7.32 23.49 -4.71
N ASN A 19 6.25 22.69 -4.64
CA ASN A 19 5.53 22.45 -3.40
C ASN A 19 6.31 21.46 -2.52
N SER A 20 6.71 21.92 -1.32
CA SER A 20 7.54 21.14 -0.38
C SER A 20 6.81 19.93 0.21
N GLU A 21 5.51 20.01 0.46
CA GLU A 21 4.71 18.91 1.00
C GLU A 21 4.56 17.80 -0.05
N VAL A 22 4.26 18.18 -1.29
CA VAL A 22 4.20 17.26 -2.42
C VAL A 22 5.57 16.61 -2.64
N ALA A 23 6.65 17.38 -2.58
CA ALA A 23 8.01 16.85 -2.74
C ALA A 23 8.35 15.81 -1.67
N GLN A 24 8.00 16.05 -0.40
CA GLN A 24 8.20 15.10 0.68
C GLN A 24 7.36 13.82 0.50
N ALA A 25 6.12 13.96 0.04
CA ALA A 25 5.26 12.82 -0.26
C ALA A 25 5.84 11.96 -1.40
N LEU A 26 6.30 12.57 -2.49
CA LEU A 26 6.91 11.89 -3.63
C LEU A 26 8.21 11.15 -3.23
N ILE A 27 9.06 11.78 -2.42
CA ILE A 27 10.28 11.13 -1.90
C ILE A 27 9.91 9.88 -1.09
N ARG A 28 8.93 9.99 -0.20
CA ARG A 28 8.48 8.88 0.63
C ARG A 28 7.91 7.75 -0.23
N THR A 29 7.02 8.09 -1.17
CA THR A 29 6.43 7.13 -2.11
C THR A 29 7.51 6.38 -2.89
N TYR A 30 8.54 7.08 -3.39
CA TYR A 30 9.67 6.44 -4.07
C TYR A 30 10.34 5.37 -3.22
N PHE A 31 10.65 5.67 -1.96
CA PHE A 31 11.30 4.69 -1.08
C PHE A 31 10.38 3.52 -0.71
N MET A 32 9.08 3.77 -0.53
CA MET A 32 8.09 2.71 -0.33
C MET A 32 7.97 1.82 -1.57
N GLU A 33 8.00 2.37 -2.78
CA GLU A 33 8.05 1.60 -4.03
C GLU A 33 9.30 0.73 -4.13
N ARG A 34 10.48 1.24 -3.72
CA ARG A 34 11.72 0.45 -3.72
C ARG A 34 11.64 -0.72 -2.74
N PHE A 35 10.95 -0.54 -1.61
CA PHE A 35 10.69 -1.63 -0.69
C PHE A 35 9.68 -2.64 -1.29
N LEU A 36 8.59 -2.16 -1.85
CA LEU A 36 7.57 -3.01 -2.48
C LEU A 36 8.14 -3.83 -3.65
N GLU A 37 9.09 -3.27 -4.39
CA GLU A 37 9.80 -4.02 -5.44
C GLU A 37 10.62 -5.17 -4.86
N ARG A 38 11.28 -4.99 -3.72
CA ARG A 38 11.96 -6.08 -3.03
C ARG A 38 10.98 -7.17 -2.56
N VAL A 39 9.81 -6.77 -2.07
CA VAL A 39 8.73 -7.74 -1.78
C VAL A 39 8.39 -8.55 -3.03
N SER A 40 8.22 -7.91 -4.17
CA SER A 40 7.79 -8.56 -5.43
C SER A 40 8.77 -9.60 -5.97
N VAL A 41 10.04 -9.49 -5.64
CA VAL A 41 11.11 -10.44 -6.06
C VAL A 41 11.57 -11.37 -4.93
N SER A 42 11.04 -11.21 -3.72
CA SER A 42 11.39 -12.04 -2.57
C SER A 42 10.70 -13.40 -2.60
N GLU A 43 11.18 -14.33 -1.78
CA GLU A 43 10.48 -15.59 -1.49
C GLU A 43 9.10 -15.38 -0.85
N TYR A 44 8.86 -14.21 -0.23
CA TYR A 44 7.63 -13.82 0.45
C TYR A 44 6.59 -13.15 -0.46
N ARG A 45 6.84 -13.03 -1.77
CA ARG A 45 5.96 -12.33 -2.73
C ARG A 45 4.49 -12.80 -2.69
N ASN A 46 4.28 -14.07 -2.38
CA ASN A 46 2.95 -14.68 -2.33
C ASN A 46 2.29 -14.62 -0.94
N ASN A 47 3.00 -14.07 0.04
CA ASN A 47 2.52 -13.94 1.41
C ASN A 47 2.09 -12.52 1.75
N PHE A 48 2.72 -11.50 1.14
CA PHE A 48 2.40 -10.10 1.37
C PHE A 48 1.31 -9.63 0.41
N ILE A 49 0.23 -9.10 0.96
CA ILE A 49 -0.92 -8.61 0.21
C ILE A 49 -1.05 -7.11 0.50
N LEU A 50 -0.81 -6.28 -0.50
CA LEU A 50 -0.89 -4.82 -0.40
C LEU A 50 -2.34 -4.37 -0.20
N LYS A 51 -2.56 -3.48 0.77
CA LYS A 51 -3.85 -2.87 1.05
C LYS A 51 -3.73 -1.36 1.30
N GLY A 52 -4.78 -0.75 1.80
CA GLY A 52 -4.75 0.61 2.34
C GLY A 52 -4.35 1.70 1.37
N GLY A 53 -3.68 2.71 1.94
CA GLY A 53 -3.41 3.97 1.26
C GLY A 53 -2.53 3.89 0.03
N MET A 54 -1.52 3.03 0.04
CA MET A 54 -0.60 2.89 -1.08
C MET A 54 -1.27 2.23 -2.29
N LEU A 55 -2.16 1.24 -2.06
CA LEU A 55 -2.95 0.63 -3.12
C LEU A 55 -3.92 1.65 -3.72
N VAL A 56 -4.65 2.42 -2.89
CA VAL A 56 -5.55 3.48 -3.37
C VAL A 56 -4.78 4.49 -4.24
N ALA A 57 -3.63 5.00 -3.75
CA ALA A 57 -2.81 5.95 -4.50
C ALA A 57 -2.38 5.42 -5.87
N SER A 58 -2.10 4.12 -5.99
CA SER A 58 -1.74 3.50 -7.27
C SER A 58 -2.94 3.34 -8.23
N ILE A 59 -4.16 3.23 -7.70
CA ILE A 59 -5.39 3.11 -8.49
C ILE A 59 -5.87 4.47 -9.01
N VAL A 60 -5.84 5.49 -8.15
CA VAL A 60 -6.38 6.83 -8.48
C VAL A 60 -5.30 7.80 -8.98
N GLY A 61 -4.02 7.48 -8.79
CA GLY A 61 -2.86 8.30 -9.14
C GLY A 61 -2.18 8.94 -7.93
N VAL A 62 -0.85 8.88 -7.89
CA VAL A 62 -0.04 9.41 -6.77
C VAL A 62 -0.12 10.92 -6.60
N ASP A 63 -0.42 11.66 -7.68
CA ASP A 63 -0.58 13.12 -7.64
C ASP A 63 -1.85 13.54 -6.86
N MET A 64 -2.81 12.64 -6.79
CA MET A 64 -4.11 12.87 -6.14
C MET A 64 -4.11 12.48 -4.68
N ARG A 65 -3.22 11.57 -4.25
CA ARG A 65 -3.24 11.00 -2.91
C ARG A 65 -1.86 10.68 -2.36
N ALA A 66 -1.40 11.46 -1.39
CA ALA A 66 -0.19 11.15 -0.63
C ALA A 66 -0.48 10.07 0.42
N THR A 67 0.35 9.03 0.47
CA THR A 67 0.35 8.04 1.55
C THR A 67 1.61 8.17 2.40
N MET A 68 1.54 7.69 3.65
CA MET A 68 2.65 7.79 4.61
C MET A 68 3.20 6.43 5.03
N ASP A 69 2.52 5.37 4.66
CA ASP A 69 2.72 4.01 5.13
C ASP A 69 2.45 2.98 4.03
N ILE A 70 3.06 1.81 4.21
CA ILE A 70 2.72 0.60 3.49
C ILE A 70 1.82 -0.21 4.42
N ASP A 71 0.56 -0.38 4.04
CA ASP A 71 -0.36 -1.27 4.72
C ASP A 71 -0.38 -2.61 4.01
N THR A 72 -0.16 -3.69 4.75
CA THR A 72 -0.17 -5.06 4.21
C THR A 72 -0.90 -6.00 5.15
N THR A 73 -1.53 -7.03 4.59
CA THR A 73 -1.86 -8.22 5.35
C THR A 73 -0.97 -9.38 4.90
N VAL A 74 -0.59 -10.23 5.83
CA VAL A 74 0.22 -11.41 5.52
C VAL A 74 -0.61 -12.68 5.64
N LYS A 75 -0.37 -13.61 4.71
CA LYS A 75 -1.02 -14.91 4.66
C LYS A 75 0.01 -16.02 4.86
N ALA A 76 -0.33 -17.00 5.69
CA ALA A 76 0.49 -18.19 5.95
C ALA A 76 1.92 -17.86 6.48
N LEU A 77 2.04 -16.79 7.26
CA LEU A 77 3.25 -16.43 7.99
C LEU A 77 2.91 -16.21 9.47
N PRO A 78 3.80 -16.60 10.39
CA PRO A 78 3.61 -16.28 11.80
C PRO A 78 3.73 -14.76 12.00
N LEU A 79 2.79 -14.18 12.75
CA LEU A 79 2.83 -12.76 13.09
C LEU A 79 3.23 -12.60 14.57
N ASN A 80 4.51 -12.51 14.82
CA ASN A 80 5.09 -12.01 16.06
C ASN A 80 6.23 -11.04 15.72
N GLU A 81 6.62 -10.20 16.66
CA GLU A 81 7.64 -9.15 16.42
C GLU A 81 8.95 -9.72 15.89
N LYS A 82 9.41 -10.86 16.40
CA LYS A 82 10.69 -11.46 16.03
C LYS A 82 10.68 -11.97 14.60
N ASP A 83 9.67 -12.75 14.22
CA ASP A 83 9.58 -13.35 12.89
C ASP A 83 9.27 -12.30 11.84
N ALA A 84 8.34 -11.39 12.12
CA ALA A 84 8.03 -10.27 11.24
C ALA A 84 9.27 -9.39 10.99
N ARG A 85 10.05 -9.11 12.04
CA ARG A 85 11.33 -8.39 11.91
C ARG A 85 12.30 -9.12 10.99
N ALA A 86 12.51 -10.41 11.19
CA ALA A 86 13.43 -11.21 10.39
C ALA A 86 13.02 -11.26 8.91
N ILE A 87 11.72 -11.36 8.63
CA ILE A 87 11.18 -11.35 7.26
C ILE A 87 11.43 -10.00 6.59
N ILE A 88 11.11 -8.89 7.25
CA ILE A 88 11.30 -7.54 6.70
C ILE A 88 12.80 -7.21 6.52
N GLU A 89 13.67 -7.67 7.42
CA GLU A 89 15.13 -7.56 7.27
C GLU A 89 15.60 -8.30 6.01
N ARG A 90 15.22 -9.55 5.80
CA ARG A 90 15.56 -10.33 4.59
C ARG A 90 15.06 -9.66 3.31
N ILE A 91 13.84 -9.14 3.31
CA ILE A 91 13.32 -8.40 2.16
C ILE A 91 14.15 -7.14 1.92
N GLY A 92 14.46 -6.37 2.96
CA GLY A 92 15.25 -5.13 2.86
C GLY A 92 16.68 -5.33 2.39
N GLU A 93 17.26 -6.52 2.65
CA GLU A 93 18.62 -6.90 2.24
C GLU A 93 18.73 -7.31 0.76
N ILE A 94 17.60 -7.54 0.07
CA ILE A 94 17.61 -7.87 -1.36
C ILE A 94 18.27 -6.72 -2.12
N GLN A 95 19.35 -7.02 -2.81
CA GLN A 95 20.09 -6.03 -3.58
C GLN A 95 19.42 -5.80 -4.93
N LEU A 96 19.00 -4.55 -5.15
CA LEU A 96 18.59 -4.05 -6.44
C LEU A 96 19.62 -3.00 -6.88
N GLU A 97 19.70 -2.75 -8.18
CA GLU A 97 20.64 -1.75 -8.74
C GLU A 97 20.17 -0.30 -8.52
N ASP A 98 19.48 -0.03 -7.40
CA ASP A 98 18.90 1.27 -7.06
C ASP A 98 19.69 2.06 -6.01
N GLY A 99 20.70 1.45 -5.38
CA GLY A 99 21.52 2.03 -4.33
C GLY A 99 20.77 2.31 -3.02
N VAL A 100 19.52 1.84 -2.88
CA VAL A 100 18.71 2.06 -1.70
C VAL A 100 18.94 0.96 -0.67
N ASN A 101 19.13 1.35 0.58
CA ASN A 101 19.25 0.45 1.73
C ASN A 101 18.17 0.74 2.75
N PHE A 102 17.71 -0.29 3.46
CA PHE A 102 16.69 -0.19 4.49
C PHE A 102 17.21 -0.62 5.85
N LYS A 103 16.76 0.08 6.89
CA LYS A 103 17.08 -0.23 8.28
C LYS A 103 15.79 -0.19 9.11
N ILE A 104 15.50 -1.26 9.84
CA ILE A 104 14.42 -1.25 10.83
C ILE A 104 14.87 -0.46 12.06
N THR A 105 14.13 0.56 12.41
CA THR A 105 14.43 1.42 13.58
C THR A 105 13.58 1.08 14.79
N SER A 106 12.36 0.58 14.60
CA SER A 106 11.53 0.04 15.68
C SER A 106 10.52 -0.98 15.17
N VAL A 107 10.10 -1.88 16.06
CA VAL A 107 9.01 -2.84 15.86
C VAL A 107 8.09 -2.73 17.07
N LYS A 108 6.79 -2.71 16.87
CA LYS A 108 5.78 -2.63 17.93
C LYS A 108 4.55 -3.40 17.53
N GLU A 109 4.00 -4.17 18.46
CA GLU A 109 2.63 -4.66 18.33
C GLU A 109 1.66 -3.49 18.38
N ILE A 110 0.65 -3.53 17.54
CA ILE A 110 -0.46 -2.59 17.52
C ILE A 110 -1.77 -3.36 17.57
N MET A 111 -2.75 -2.78 18.24
CA MET A 111 -4.14 -3.22 18.11
C MET A 111 -4.76 -2.39 16.99
N GLU A 112 -5.15 -3.02 15.89
CA GLU A 112 -5.99 -2.35 14.90
C GLU A 112 -7.39 -2.13 15.48
N GLU A 113 -8.13 -1.15 14.92
CA GLU A 113 -9.39 -0.64 15.48
C GLU A 113 -10.52 -1.67 15.65
N PHE A 114 -10.29 -2.92 15.23
CA PHE A 114 -11.27 -4.00 15.26
C PHE A 114 -10.71 -5.29 15.91
N ASP A 115 -9.92 -5.15 16.98
CA ASP A 115 -9.40 -6.25 17.81
C ASP A 115 -8.44 -7.24 17.11
N TYR A 116 -7.91 -6.92 15.93
CA TYR A 116 -6.90 -7.76 15.29
C TYR A 116 -5.50 -7.28 15.65
N PRO A 117 -4.63 -8.18 16.16
CA PRO A 117 -3.24 -7.83 16.41
C PRO A 117 -2.51 -7.54 15.10
N GLY A 118 -1.78 -6.45 15.08
CA GLY A 118 -0.93 -6.06 13.97
C GLY A 118 0.47 -5.73 14.44
N ILE A 119 1.41 -5.62 13.51
CA ILE A 119 2.79 -5.21 13.81
C ILE A 119 3.10 -3.95 13.00
N ARG A 120 3.51 -2.90 13.68
CA ARG A 120 4.03 -1.67 13.08
C ARG A 120 5.54 -1.66 13.11
N MET A 121 6.15 -1.46 11.96
CA MET A 121 7.59 -1.30 11.83
C MET A 121 7.91 0.10 11.30
N MET A 122 8.87 0.75 11.94
CA MET A 122 9.48 1.97 11.43
C MET A 122 10.72 1.61 10.63
N ILE A 123 10.73 2.03 9.38
CA ILE A 123 11.83 1.80 8.45
C ILE A 123 12.49 3.13 8.13
N GLU A 124 13.81 3.16 8.12
CA GLU A 124 14.60 4.22 7.54
C GLU A 124 15.20 3.74 6.21
N ALA A 125 14.77 4.36 5.12
CA ALA A 125 15.37 4.15 3.80
C ALA A 125 16.51 5.15 3.58
N ASN A 126 17.61 4.68 3.01
CA ASN A 126 18.80 5.46 2.76
C ASN A 126 19.21 5.37 1.29
N LEU A 127 19.47 6.53 0.66
CA LEU A 127 20.07 6.64 -0.66
C LEU A 127 21.20 7.69 -0.56
N GLU A 128 22.44 7.25 -0.60
CA GLU A 128 23.63 8.09 -0.30
C GLU A 128 23.50 8.76 1.09
N ARG A 129 23.38 10.10 1.14
CA ARG A 129 23.17 10.88 2.38
C ARG A 129 21.70 11.21 2.65
N MET A 130 20.80 10.86 1.75
CA MET A 130 19.37 11.08 1.93
C MET A 130 18.80 9.99 2.82
N ARG A 131 17.99 10.38 3.81
CA ARG A 131 17.28 9.48 4.72
C ARG A 131 15.81 9.81 4.70
N GLN A 132 14.98 8.77 4.59
CA GLN A 132 13.54 8.90 4.60
C GLN A 132 12.91 7.84 5.50
N PRO A 133 12.28 8.23 6.61
CA PRO A 133 11.50 7.30 7.40
C PRO A 133 10.13 7.06 6.76
N PHE A 134 9.63 5.81 6.88
CA PHE A 134 8.26 5.41 6.60
C PHE A 134 7.84 4.26 7.50
N LYS A 135 6.56 3.91 7.50
CA LYS A 135 6.02 2.80 8.29
C LYS A 135 5.61 1.66 7.38
N ILE A 136 5.67 0.45 7.95
CA ILE A 136 5.01 -0.73 7.43
C ILE A 136 4.09 -1.24 8.53
N ASP A 137 2.79 -1.29 8.24
CA ASP A 137 1.78 -1.87 9.11
C ASP A 137 1.38 -3.23 8.54
N ILE A 138 1.51 -4.27 9.35
CA ILE A 138 1.29 -5.66 8.95
C ILE A 138 0.16 -6.21 9.81
N SER A 139 -0.92 -6.68 9.18
CA SER A 139 -2.00 -7.43 9.81
C SER A 139 -2.00 -8.90 9.37
N THR A 140 -2.82 -9.72 10.01
CA THR A 140 -3.10 -11.10 9.60
C THR A 140 -4.61 -11.33 9.58
N ASP A 141 -4.99 -12.45 8.95
CA ASP A 141 -6.35 -12.98 8.99
C ASP A 141 -7.45 -12.06 8.40
N ASP A 142 -7.05 -11.05 7.62
CA ASP A 142 -8.01 -10.21 6.91
C ASP A 142 -8.84 -11.06 5.93
N ALA A 143 -10.15 -10.93 6.01
CA ALA A 143 -11.07 -11.58 5.07
C ALA A 143 -11.02 -10.89 3.70
N ILE A 144 -10.49 -11.58 2.70
CA ILE A 144 -10.41 -11.07 1.33
C ILE A 144 -11.35 -11.91 0.46
N THR A 145 -12.42 -11.33 -0.04
CA THR A 145 -13.42 -12.03 -0.83
C THR A 145 -13.51 -11.44 -2.24
N PRO A 146 -13.42 -12.24 -3.31
CA PRO A 146 -13.22 -13.69 -3.34
C PRO A 146 -11.80 -14.15 -3.04
N GLY A 147 -10.81 -13.25 -3.01
CA GLY A 147 -9.40 -13.51 -2.71
C GLY A 147 -8.49 -12.37 -3.17
N ALA A 148 -7.23 -12.41 -2.75
CA ALA A 148 -6.21 -11.47 -3.21
C ALA A 148 -5.98 -11.64 -4.71
N VAL A 149 -5.66 -10.52 -5.39
CA VAL A 149 -5.42 -10.48 -6.84
C VAL A 149 -3.98 -10.12 -7.14
N GLU A 150 -3.46 -10.60 -8.27
CA GLU A 150 -2.20 -10.13 -8.79
C GLU A 150 -2.38 -8.75 -9.40
N TYR A 151 -1.67 -7.76 -8.87
CA TYR A 151 -1.78 -6.36 -9.25
C TYR A 151 -0.49 -5.85 -9.88
N LYS A 152 -0.62 -5.22 -11.05
CA LYS A 152 0.50 -4.54 -11.73
C LYS A 152 0.64 -3.12 -11.17
N TYR A 153 1.48 -2.98 -10.15
CA TYR A 153 1.79 -1.68 -9.54
C TYR A 153 2.74 -0.91 -10.44
N LYS A 154 2.29 0.21 -11.01
CA LYS A 154 3.09 1.10 -11.86
C LYS A 154 4.01 1.95 -10.98
N LEU A 155 5.30 1.93 -11.27
CA LEU A 155 6.29 2.74 -10.53
C LEU A 155 6.22 4.19 -10.96
N MET A 156 6.29 5.10 -9.99
CA MET A 156 6.07 6.53 -10.19
C MET A 156 7.07 7.20 -11.15
N PHE A 157 8.36 6.85 -11.04
CA PHE A 157 9.42 7.48 -11.83
C PHE A 157 9.97 6.63 -12.98
N GLU A 158 9.35 5.49 -13.25
CA GLU A 158 9.80 4.54 -14.26
C GLU A 158 8.64 4.05 -15.11
N ASP A 159 8.90 3.82 -16.40
CA ASP A 159 7.88 3.29 -17.30
C ASP A 159 7.85 1.74 -17.24
N ARG A 160 7.71 1.22 -16.02
CA ARG A 160 7.54 -0.21 -15.77
C ARG A 160 6.65 -0.46 -14.56
N SER A 161 6.17 -1.67 -14.44
CA SER A 161 5.36 -2.12 -13.31
C SER A 161 6.01 -3.31 -12.62
N ILE A 162 5.71 -3.47 -11.34
CA ILE A 162 6.04 -4.66 -10.56
C ILE A 162 4.76 -5.45 -10.29
N SER A 163 4.86 -6.76 -10.13
CA SER A 163 3.71 -7.62 -9.80
C SER A 163 3.70 -7.91 -8.31
N VAL A 164 2.63 -7.55 -7.66
CA VAL A 164 2.40 -7.77 -6.21
C VAL A 164 1.01 -8.35 -5.98
N LEU A 165 0.82 -9.09 -4.91
CA LEU A 165 -0.52 -9.40 -4.45
C LEU A 165 -1.14 -8.16 -3.80
N SER A 166 -2.42 -7.93 -4.04
CA SER A 166 -3.18 -6.85 -3.40
C SER A 166 -4.59 -7.29 -3.06
N TYR A 167 -5.27 -6.47 -2.27
CA TYR A 167 -6.70 -6.53 -2.17
C TYR A 167 -7.32 -6.37 -3.55
N ASN A 168 -8.42 -7.09 -3.78
CA ASN A 168 -9.33 -6.75 -4.85
C ASN A 168 -10.09 -5.45 -4.52
N LEU A 169 -10.74 -4.88 -5.50
CA LEU A 169 -11.40 -3.59 -5.38
C LEU A 169 -12.56 -3.62 -4.37
N GLU A 170 -13.28 -4.73 -4.32
CA GLU A 170 -14.43 -4.95 -3.44
C GLU A 170 -14.02 -4.96 -1.97
N THR A 171 -12.97 -5.72 -1.64
CA THR A 171 -12.43 -5.77 -0.28
C THR A 171 -11.89 -4.41 0.14
N LEU A 172 -11.17 -3.71 -0.76
CA LEU A 172 -10.65 -2.37 -0.49
C LEU A 172 -11.75 -1.36 -0.18
N LEU A 173 -12.84 -1.37 -0.96
CA LEU A 173 -14.00 -0.51 -0.72
C LEU A 173 -14.75 -0.89 0.56
N ALA A 174 -14.95 -2.20 0.79
CA ALA A 174 -15.64 -2.70 1.97
C ALA A 174 -14.92 -2.27 3.26
N GLU A 175 -13.57 -2.40 3.31
CA GLU A 175 -12.76 -1.96 4.45
C GLU A 175 -12.90 -0.45 4.71
N LYS A 176 -12.85 0.36 3.65
CA LYS A 176 -13.03 1.81 3.75
C LYS A 176 -14.43 2.20 4.25
N MET A 177 -15.46 1.59 3.69
CA MET A 177 -16.84 1.84 4.10
C MET A 177 -17.09 1.37 5.54
N GLN A 178 -16.57 0.22 5.94
CA GLN A 178 -16.64 -0.27 7.30
C GLN A 178 -16.00 0.70 8.29
N THR A 179 -14.81 1.24 7.97
CA THR A 179 -14.12 2.24 8.79
C THR A 179 -14.95 3.51 8.93
N ILE A 180 -15.58 3.98 7.85
CA ILE A 180 -16.48 5.16 7.89
C ILE A 180 -17.68 4.91 8.80
N LEU A 181 -18.34 3.76 8.63
CA LEU A 181 -19.55 3.42 9.40
C LEU A 181 -19.24 3.18 10.87
N ALA A 182 -18.18 2.45 11.18
CA ALA A 182 -17.81 2.13 12.56
C ALA A 182 -17.45 3.38 13.39
N ARG A 183 -16.86 4.41 12.76
CA ARG A 183 -16.51 5.66 13.41
C ARG A 183 -17.69 6.65 13.50
N GLY A 184 -18.71 6.48 12.68
CA GLY A 184 -19.92 7.28 12.67
C GLY A 184 -19.65 8.79 12.68
N LEU A 185 -20.35 9.54 13.54
CA LEU A 185 -20.22 11.00 13.66
C LEU A 185 -18.88 11.47 14.24
N ALA A 186 -18.11 10.57 14.89
CA ALA A 186 -16.78 10.87 15.42
C ALA A 186 -15.66 10.67 14.37
N ASN A 187 -16.03 10.40 13.13
CA ASN A 187 -15.05 10.13 12.07
C ASN A 187 -14.32 11.40 11.66
N THR A 188 -13.05 11.51 12.06
CA THR A 188 -12.13 12.58 11.65
C THR A 188 -11.27 12.20 10.44
N ARG A 189 -11.40 10.96 9.92
CA ARG A 189 -10.63 10.46 8.77
C ARG A 189 -11.29 10.83 7.45
N MET A 190 -11.22 12.09 7.08
CA MET A 190 -11.73 12.57 5.78
C MET A 190 -11.11 11.85 4.58
N ARG A 191 -9.93 11.25 4.75
CA ARG A 191 -9.26 10.49 3.70
C ARG A 191 -10.04 9.25 3.24
N ASP A 192 -10.73 8.54 4.15
CA ASP A 192 -11.50 7.36 3.78
C ASP A 192 -12.69 7.73 2.89
N PHE A 193 -13.37 8.86 3.16
CA PHE A 193 -14.43 9.39 2.29
C PHE A 193 -13.88 9.78 0.91
N TYR A 194 -12.74 10.46 0.87
CA TYR A 194 -12.08 10.82 -0.37
C TYR A 194 -11.67 9.58 -1.17
N ASP A 195 -11.08 8.59 -0.50
CA ASP A 195 -10.67 7.32 -1.12
C ASP A 195 -11.86 6.61 -1.77
N VAL A 196 -12.98 6.48 -1.07
CA VAL A 196 -14.20 5.86 -1.61
C VAL A 196 -14.72 6.65 -2.82
N TYR A 197 -14.80 7.97 -2.72
CA TYR A 197 -15.25 8.84 -3.81
C TYR A 197 -14.38 8.67 -5.07
N GLU A 198 -13.06 8.74 -4.93
CA GLU A 198 -12.13 8.62 -6.06
C GLU A 198 -12.14 7.22 -6.68
N ILE A 199 -12.20 6.16 -5.87
CA ILE A 199 -12.28 4.80 -6.38
C ILE A 199 -13.61 4.60 -7.14
N MET A 200 -14.72 5.07 -6.59
CA MET A 200 -16.02 4.96 -7.25
C MET A 200 -16.05 5.70 -8.58
N ASN A 201 -15.44 6.90 -8.68
CA ASN A 201 -15.38 7.65 -9.93
C ASN A 201 -14.41 7.03 -10.95
N SER A 202 -13.23 6.58 -10.52
CA SER A 202 -12.20 6.07 -11.42
C SER A 202 -12.45 4.64 -11.90
N LYS A 203 -13.25 3.85 -11.18
CA LYS A 203 -13.51 2.43 -11.43
C LYS A 203 -14.98 2.06 -11.49
N ALA A 204 -15.85 3.04 -11.76
CA ALA A 204 -17.31 2.85 -11.79
C ALA A 204 -17.74 1.65 -12.66
N ASP A 205 -17.18 1.51 -13.84
CA ASP A 205 -17.55 0.41 -14.77
C ASP A 205 -17.18 -0.97 -14.19
N GLN A 206 -16.04 -1.07 -13.50
CA GLN A 206 -15.63 -2.33 -12.87
C GLN A 206 -16.53 -2.69 -11.69
N ILE A 207 -16.89 -1.69 -10.87
CA ILE A 207 -17.75 -1.88 -9.71
C ILE A 207 -19.18 -2.23 -10.16
N LEU A 208 -19.72 -1.56 -11.17
CA LEU A 208 -21.04 -1.85 -11.70
C LEU A 208 -21.14 -3.26 -12.28
N SER A 209 -20.10 -3.74 -12.97
CA SER A 209 -20.08 -5.11 -13.49
C SER A 209 -20.14 -6.15 -12.38
N LEU A 210 -19.52 -5.88 -11.23
CA LEU A 210 -19.52 -6.77 -10.05
C LEU A 210 -20.89 -6.82 -9.37
N ILE A 211 -21.58 -5.68 -9.26
CA ILE A 211 -22.93 -5.61 -8.71
C ILE A 211 -23.90 -6.42 -9.57
N HIS A 212 -23.79 -6.34 -10.89
CA HIS A 212 -24.63 -7.13 -11.81
C HIS A 212 -24.36 -8.63 -11.79
N ILE A 213 -23.14 -9.06 -11.48
CA ILE A 213 -22.80 -10.49 -11.34
C ILE A 213 -23.36 -11.07 -10.03
N SER A 214 -23.48 -10.26 -9.00
CA SER A 214 -23.96 -10.68 -7.67
C SER A 214 -25.47 -10.61 -7.49
N GLU A 215 -26.23 -10.03 -8.42
CA GLU A 215 -27.69 -10.10 -8.38
C GLU A 215 -28.14 -11.52 -8.73
N PRO A 216 -28.78 -12.26 -7.78
CA PRO A 216 -29.37 -13.53 -8.12
C PRO A 216 -30.46 -13.25 -9.14
N THR A 217 -30.36 -13.87 -10.33
CA THR A 217 -31.45 -13.90 -11.30
C THR A 217 -32.65 -14.52 -10.61
N ARG A 218 -33.58 -13.71 -10.10
CA ARG A 218 -34.89 -14.21 -9.65
C ARG A 218 -35.59 -14.75 -10.90
N PRO A 219 -35.97 -16.03 -10.92
CA PRO A 219 -36.84 -16.50 -11.98
C PRO A 219 -38.14 -15.72 -11.87
N ILE A 220 -38.47 -15.00 -12.93
CA ILE A 220 -39.80 -14.40 -13.09
C ILE A 220 -40.76 -15.58 -13.23
N SER A 221 -41.46 -15.89 -12.16
CA SER A 221 -42.60 -16.82 -12.23
C SER A 221 -43.70 -16.13 -13.04
N ILE A 222 -43.96 -16.65 -14.23
CA ILE A 222 -45.14 -16.34 -15.03
C ILE A 222 -46.32 -17.13 -14.46
#